data_370e66d7e20dc080b03d6e18771acd7b
#
_entry.id   370e66d7e20dc080b03d6e18771acd7b
#
_cell.length_a   1.000
_cell.length_b   1.000
_cell.length_c   1.000
_cell.angle_alpha   90.00
_cell.angle_beta   90.00
_cell.angle_gamma   90.00
#
_symmetry.space_group_name_H-M   'P 1'
#
loop_
_entity.id
_entity.type
_entity.pdbx_description
1 polymer ?
#
loop_
_entity_poly.entity_id
_entity_poly.type
_entity_poly.pdbx_seq_one_letter_code
_entity_poly.pdbx_strand_id
1 'polypeptide(L)'
;MSTSGDRIAHLLDKFRSSRDAMVAELGKAVVGQREVLELILAAVFTRGHVLLVGVPGLAKTLMVSSIAKVLDVNFKRIQFTPDLMPSDITGTNVLEEPESGRRSFRFLPGPVFTNILLADEINRTPPKTQAALLQSMQEREVTIGQETMPLPDPFFVIATQNPIEQEGTYPLPEAQLDRFMFDVRVGYPDVDEEERILSSTTKGEHPELRKVLSGEAIVNLQKLVTSVPISDYAVKYVARLVRATRPADDKSPQFVKDLVDWGAGPRAGQNLILGGKAMAAMDGRFSVSLDDIRKVAVPVLRHRISTNFQAQAEGQTTDSLIRRLIAEIREPDVPKYDKRT
;
A
#
# COMPACT_ATOMS: atom_id res chain seq x y z
N MET A 1 -13.91 -37.15 -4.25
CA MET A 1 -12.80 -36.42 -3.57
C MET A 1 -12.53 -35.17 -4.39
N SER A 2 -12.78 -33.97 -3.84
CA SER A 2 -12.49 -32.72 -4.52
C SER A 2 -10.98 -32.63 -4.74
N THR A 3 -10.55 -32.35 -5.97
CA THR A 3 -9.13 -32.18 -6.28
C THR A 3 -8.58 -30.94 -5.57
N SER A 4 -7.28 -30.90 -5.32
CA SER A 4 -6.63 -29.71 -4.71
C SER A 4 -6.94 -28.44 -5.52
N GLY A 5 -7.08 -28.57 -6.84
CA GLY A 5 -7.47 -27.48 -7.76
C GLY A 5 -8.87 -26.96 -7.52
N ASP A 6 -9.86 -27.83 -7.32
CA ASP A 6 -11.26 -27.44 -7.04
C ASP A 6 -11.37 -26.65 -5.74
N ARG A 7 -10.57 -27.03 -4.74
CA ARG A 7 -10.53 -26.32 -3.44
C ARG A 7 -9.97 -24.91 -3.57
N ILE A 8 -8.90 -24.72 -4.34
CA ILE A 8 -8.30 -23.40 -4.56
C ILE A 8 -9.24 -22.51 -5.39
N ALA A 9 -9.87 -23.06 -6.44
CA ALA A 9 -10.87 -22.35 -7.25
C ALA A 9 -12.03 -21.84 -6.38
N HIS A 10 -12.56 -22.69 -5.50
CA HIS A 10 -13.61 -22.29 -4.56
C HIS A 10 -13.17 -21.19 -3.59
N LEU A 11 -11.91 -21.24 -3.09
CA LEU A 11 -11.38 -20.19 -2.21
C LEU A 11 -11.23 -18.85 -2.95
N LEU A 12 -10.80 -18.87 -4.21
CA LEU A 12 -10.69 -17.65 -5.03
C LEU A 12 -12.06 -17.04 -5.36
N ASP A 13 -13.06 -17.86 -5.69
CA ASP A 13 -14.43 -17.39 -5.89
C ASP A 13 -15.02 -16.77 -4.61
N LYS A 14 -14.77 -17.39 -3.46
CA LYS A 14 -15.17 -16.83 -2.17
C LYS A 14 -14.44 -15.51 -1.89
N PHE A 15 -13.17 -15.40 -2.25
CA PHE A 15 -12.41 -14.17 -2.09
C PHE A 15 -12.97 -13.06 -2.98
N ARG A 16 -13.26 -13.33 -4.25
CA ARG A 16 -13.92 -12.38 -5.15
C ARG A 16 -15.24 -11.88 -4.57
N SER A 17 -16.09 -12.80 -4.11
CA SER A 17 -17.37 -12.44 -3.48
C SER A 17 -17.17 -11.57 -2.23
N SER A 18 -16.16 -11.87 -1.41
CA SER A 18 -15.81 -11.05 -0.25
C SER A 18 -15.30 -9.67 -0.66
N ARG A 19 -14.47 -9.57 -1.72
CA ARG A 19 -14.01 -8.29 -2.26
C ARG A 19 -15.18 -7.44 -2.75
N ASP A 20 -16.12 -8.04 -3.48
CA ASP A 20 -17.31 -7.32 -3.97
C ASP A 20 -18.17 -6.81 -2.81
N ALA A 21 -18.35 -7.64 -1.78
CA ALA A 21 -19.05 -7.25 -0.56
C ALA A 21 -18.33 -6.11 0.20
N MET A 22 -16.99 -6.17 0.30
CA MET A 22 -16.19 -5.09 0.92
C MET A 22 -16.33 -3.78 0.16
N VAL A 23 -16.18 -3.81 -1.17
CA VAL A 23 -16.29 -2.62 -2.02
C VAL A 23 -17.70 -2.02 -1.95
N ALA A 24 -18.75 -2.86 -1.96
CA ALA A 24 -20.13 -2.41 -1.80
C ALA A 24 -20.38 -1.78 -0.43
N GLU A 25 -19.82 -2.36 0.62
CA GLU A 25 -19.96 -1.84 1.98
C GLU A 25 -19.23 -0.52 2.18
N LEU A 26 -17.97 -0.44 1.67
CA LEU A 26 -17.18 0.78 1.69
C LEU A 26 -17.82 1.91 0.88
N GLY A 27 -18.46 1.58 -0.24
CA GLY A 27 -19.17 2.54 -1.10
C GLY A 27 -20.36 3.24 -0.44
N LYS A 28 -20.83 2.76 0.72
CA LYS A 28 -21.85 3.46 1.53
C LYS A 28 -21.28 4.68 2.25
N ALA A 29 -20.00 4.62 2.64
CA ALA A 29 -19.33 5.68 3.40
C ALA A 29 -18.40 6.53 2.53
N VAL A 30 -17.79 5.94 1.51
CA VAL A 30 -16.81 6.57 0.63
C VAL A 30 -17.38 6.61 -0.77
N VAL A 31 -17.75 7.79 -1.21
CA VAL A 31 -18.25 8.02 -2.58
C VAL A 31 -17.08 8.09 -3.53
N GLY A 32 -17.17 7.37 -4.65
CA GLY A 32 -16.07 7.31 -5.62
C GLY A 32 -14.83 6.58 -5.10
N GLN A 33 -13.66 6.97 -5.59
CA GLN A 33 -12.34 6.48 -5.12
C GLN A 33 -12.18 4.94 -5.19
N ARG A 34 -12.90 4.27 -6.11
CA ARG A 34 -12.92 2.80 -6.19
C ARG A 34 -11.53 2.22 -6.45
N GLU A 35 -10.76 2.84 -7.35
CA GLU A 35 -9.39 2.40 -7.66
C GLU A 35 -8.47 2.52 -6.43
N VAL A 36 -8.62 3.60 -5.66
CA VAL A 36 -7.88 3.81 -4.40
C VAL A 36 -8.20 2.71 -3.40
N LEU A 37 -9.49 2.38 -3.22
CA LEU A 37 -9.93 1.31 -2.32
C LEU A 37 -9.39 -0.05 -2.76
N GLU A 38 -9.44 -0.37 -4.05
CA GLU A 38 -8.91 -1.63 -4.59
C GLU A 38 -7.39 -1.76 -4.37
N LEU A 39 -6.62 -0.69 -4.55
CA LEU A 39 -5.17 -0.68 -4.28
C LEU A 39 -4.86 -0.85 -2.79
N ILE A 40 -5.62 -0.19 -1.90
CA ILE A 40 -5.45 -0.37 -0.45
C ILE A 40 -5.76 -1.83 -0.05
N LEU A 41 -6.86 -2.40 -0.53
CA LEU A 41 -7.21 -3.79 -0.27
C LEU A 41 -6.14 -4.75 -0.82
N ALA A 42 -5.60 -4.50 -2.01
CA ALA A 42 -4.50 -5.29 -2.56
C ALA A 42 -3.25 -5.23 -1.66
N ALA A 43 -2.92 -4.06 -1.11
CA ALA A 43 -1.83 -3.90 -0.14
C ALA A 43 -2.09 -4.69 1.14
N VAL A 44 -3.32 -4.64 1.69
CA VAL A 44 -3.72 -5.43 2.87
C VAL A 44 -3.49 -6.92 2.64
N PHE A 45 -3.93 -7.44 1.51
CA PHE A 45 -3.83 -8.87 1.19
C PHE A 45 -2.43 -9.32 0.76
N THR A 46 -1.49 -8.39 0.60
CA THR A 46 -0.07 -8.67 0.32
C THR A 46 0.86 -8.30 1.47
N ARG A 47 0.30 -7.92 2.63
CA ARG A 47 1.05 -7.40 3.77
C ARG A 47 1.86 -6.15 3.44
N GLY A 48 1.43 -5.38 2.42
CA GLY A 48 2.06 -4.14 1.98
C GLY A 48 1.59 -2.94 2.79
N HIS A 49 2.37 -1.86 2.75
CA HIS A 49 2.00 -0.56 3.32
C HIS A 49 1.71 0.42 2.19
N VAL A 50 0.89 1.43 2.46
CA VAL A 50 0.43 2.38 1.44
C VAL A 50 0.77 3.81 1.84
N LEU A 51 1.25 4.59 0.89
CA LEU A 51 1.36 6.03 0.97
C LEU A 51 0.20 6.66 0.20
N LEU A 52 -0.69 7.36 0.91
CA LEU A 52 -1.79 8.12 0.30
C LEU A 52 -1.39 9.58 0.13
N VAL A 53 -1.29 10.03 -1.09
CA VAL A 53 -0.94 11.42 -1.40
C VAL A 53 -2.17 12.14 -1.97
N GLY A 54 -2.57 13.21 -1.33
CA GLY A 54 -3.73 14.00 -1.76
C GLY A 54 -3.96 15.19 -0.85
N VAL A 55 -4.64 16.20 -1.37
CA VAL A 55 -4.97 17.42 -0.63
C VAL A 55 -5.85 17.13 0.59
N PRO A 56 -5.93 18.03 1.59
CA PRO A 56 -6.85 17.92 2.71
C PRO A 56 -8.30 17.85 2.24
N GLY A 57 -9.17 17.26 3.07
CA GLY A 57 -10.61 17.23 2.77
C GLY A 57 -11.09 16.08 1.87
N LEU A 58 -10.20 15.27 1.31
CA LEU A 58 -10.58 14.14 0.43
C LEU A 58 -10.88 12.83 1.19
N ALA A 59 -11.47 12.94 2.37
CA ALA A 59 -11.96 11.81 3.18
C ALA A 59 -10.96 10.67 3.46
N LYS A 60 -9.63 10.91 3.41
CA LYS A 60 -8.60 9.89 3.63
C LYS A 60 -8.80 9.17 4.97
N THR A 61 -9.02 9.90 6.06
CA THR A 61 -9.27 9.32 7.39
C THR A 61 -10.54 8.48 7.44
N LEU A 62 -11.63 8.97 6.82
CA LEU A 62 -12.90 8.25 6.73
C LEU A 62 -12.71 6.94 5.95
N MET A 63 -11.99 6.97 4.84
CA MET A 63 -11.68 5.79 4.02
C MET A 63 -10.96 4.72 4.85
N VAL A 64 -9.87 5.09 5.54
CA VAL A 64 -9.07 4.13 6.31
C VAL A 64 -9.84 3.58 7.50
N SER A 65 -10.56 4.42 8.24
CA SER A 65 -11.39 3.96 9.36
C SER A 65 -12.55 3.06 8.92
N SER A 66 -13.13 3.32 7.73
CA SER A 66 -14.16 2.46 7.13
C SER A 66 -13.60 1.11 6.73
N ILE A 67 -12.40 1.06 6.13
CA ILE A 67 -11.71 -0.20 5.82
C ILE A 67 -11.50 -1.03 7.09
N ALA A 68 -11.03 -0.42 8.19
CA ALA A 68 -10.82 -1.13 9.45
C ALA A 68 -12.12 -1.74 10.00
N LYS A 69 -13.24 -1.02 9.91
CA LYS A 69 -14.56 -1.51 10.33
C LYS A 69 -15.03 -2.70 9.48
N VAL A 70 -14.91 -2.61 8.16
CA VAL A 70 -15.31 -3.66 7.22
C VAL A 70 -14.44 -4.92 7.39
N LEU A 71 -13.17 -4.75 7.75
CA LEU A 71 -12.20 -5.82 7.99
C LEU A 71 -12.21 -6.34 9.43
N ASP A 72 -13.06 -5.82 10.32
CA ASP A 72 -13.13 -6.18 11.74
C ASP A 72 -11.77 -6.26 12.43
N VAL A 73 -11.00 -5.20 12.32
CA VAL A 73 -9.66 -5.09 12.91
C VAL A 73 -9.50 -3.77 13.67
N ASN A 74 -8.55 -3.75 14.60
CA ASN A 74 -8.25 -2.57 15.39
C ASN A 74 -7.63 -1.48 14.51
N PHE A 75 -8.07 -0.24 14.73
CA PHE A 75 -7.62 0.95 14.04
C PHE A 75 -7.14 2.00 15.03
N LYS A 76 -5.97 2.59 14.74
CA LYS A 76 -5.50 3.79 15.43
C LYS A 76 -5.04 4.83 14.42
N ARG A 77 -5.12 6.10 14.79
CA ARG A 77 -4.63 7.23 14.01
C ARG A 77 -3.58 7.97 14.82
N ILE A 78 -2.49 8.35 14.19
CA ILE A 78 -1.49 9.28 14.72
C ILE A 78 -1.43 10.46 13.76
N GLN A 79 -1.61 11.68 14.30
CA GLN A 79 -1.31 12.90 13.58
C GLN A 79 0.17 13.22 13.78
N PHE A 80 0.92 13.27 12.68
CA PHE A 80 2.33 13.62 12.72
C PHE A 80 2.48 15.15 12.84
N THR A 81 3.18 15.59 13.87
CA THR A 81 3.45 16.99 14.19
C THR A 81 4.95 17.20 14.41
N PRO A 82 5.47 18.42 14.30
CA PRO A 82 6.91 18.68 14.47
C PRO A 82 7.49 18.24 15.82
N ASP A 83 6.66 18.21 16.87
CA ASP A 83 7.01 17.86 18.24
C ASP A 83 6.81 16.37 18.58
N LEU A 84 6.23 15.58 17.65
CA LEU A 84 6.00 14.15 17.87
C LEU A 84 7.32 13.40 18.08
N MET A 85 7.39 12.60 19.14
CA MET A 85 8.55 11.80 19.49
C MET A 85 8.41 10.32 19.05
N PRO A 86 9.50 9.61 18.83
CA PRO A 86 9.46 8.15 18.54
C PRO A 86 8.66 7.36 19.59
N SER A 87 8.79 7.70 20.87
CA SER A 87 8.07 7.06 21.98
C SER A 87 6.55 7.24 21.90
N ASP A 88 6.08 8.32 21.30
CA ASP A 88 4.64 8.55 21.11
C ASP A 88 4.04 7.57 20.08
N ILE A 89 4.87 7.01 19.21
CA ILE A 89 4.50 6.00 18.20
C ILE A 89 4.65 4.59 18.78
N THR A 90 5.82 4.29 19.35
CA THR A 90 6.20 2.94 19.76
C THR A 90 5.79 2.60 21.19
N GLY A 91 5.55 3.59 22.01
CA GLY A 91 5.32 3.42 23.44
C GLY A 91 6.58 3.65 24.27
N THR A 92 6.43 3.58 25.57
CA THR A 92 7.50 3.88 26.53
C THR A 92 7.37 3.05 27.79
N ASN A 93 8.49 2.87 28.50
CA ASN A 93 8.49 2.28 29.85
C ASN A 93 8.26 3.39 30.88
N VAL A 94 7.22 3.23 31.71
CA VAL A 94 6.95 4.10 32.86
C VAL A 94 7.32 3.39 34.15
N LEU A 95 7.87 4.13 35.08
CA LEU A 95 8.15 3.65 36.42
C LEU A 95 6.86 3.70 37.25
N GLU A 96 6.33 2.55 37.59
CA GLU A 96 5.20 2.44 38.53
C GLU A 96 5.72 2.16 39.94
N GLU A 97 5.16 2.84 40.92
CA GLU A 97 5.37 2.60 42.34
C GLU A 97 4.05 2.09 42.94
N PRO A 98 3.81 0.76 42.91
CA PRO A 98 2.61 0.20 43.49
C PRO A 98 2.62 0.36 45.00
N GLU A 99 1.44 0.30 45.65
CA GLU A 99 1.29 0.40 47.13
C GLU A 99 2.19 -0.57 47.93
N SER A 100 2.70 -1.60 47.28
CA SER A 100 3.69 -2.53 47.83
C SER A 100 5.11 -1.96 47.97
N GLY A 101 5.38 -0.74 47.51
CA GLY A 101 6.66 -0.04 47.62
C GLY A 101 7.79 -0.55 46.72
N ARG A 102 7.57 -1.53 45.88
CA ARG A 102 8.56 -2.00 44.89
C ARG A 102 8.35 -1.28 43.54
N ARG A 103 9.30 -0.44 43.16
CA ARG A 103 9.32 0.20 41.84
C ARG A 103 9.52 -0.83 40.74
N SER A 104 8.65 -0.84 39.74
CA SER A 104 8.76 -1.68 38.56
C SER A 104 8.52 -0.87 37.30
N PHE A 105 9.21 -1.23 36.21
CA PHE A 105 8.91 -0.66 34.92
C PHE A 105 7.73 -1.38 34.30
N ARG A 106 6.76 -0.60 33.82
CA ARG A 106 5.64 -1.07 33.03
C ARG A 106 5.69 -0.48 31.64
N PHE A 107 5.61 -1.33 30.63
CA PHE A 107 5.49 -0.89 29.25
C PHE A 107 4.08 -0.37 28.95
N LEU A 108 4.00 0.86 28.45
CA LEU A 108 2.78 1.43 27.86
C LEU A 108 2.90 1.37 26.35
N PRO A 109 2.12 0.45 25.68
CA PRO A 109 2.19 0.31 24.23
C PRO A 109 1.68 1.55 23.51
N GLY A 110 2.48 2.02 22.55
CA GLY A 110 2.11 3.12 21.69
C GLY A 110 1.03 2.75 20.67
N PRO A 111 0.56 3.72 19.88
CA PRO A 111 -0.47 3.49 18.88
C PRO A 111 -0.07 2.53 17.75
N VAL A 112 1.22 2.27 17.53
CA VAL A 112 1.68 1.27 16.55
C VAL A 112 1.20 -0.15 16.86
N PHE A 113 0.89 -0.44 18.13
CA PHE A 113 0.27 -1.71 18.53
C PHE A 113 -1.22 -1.72 18.15
N THR A 114 -1.47 -1.88 16.87
CA THR A 114 -2.78 -1.97 16.24
C THR A 114 -2.67 -2.78 14.95
N ASN A 115 -3.81 -3.15 14.34
CA ASN A 115 -3.81 -3.83 13.06
C ASN A 115 -3.66 -2.86 11.88
N ILE A 116 -4.42 -1.75 11.91
CA ILE A 116 -4.35 -0.68 10.92
C ILE A 116 -3.93 0.60 11.62
N LEU A 117 -2.81 1.15 11.20
CA LEU A 117 -2.34 2.45 11.65
C LEU A 117 -2.45 3.47 10.51
N LEU A 118 -3.20 4.55 10.75
CA LEU A 118 -3.15 5.74 9.92
C LEU A 118 -2.10 6.70 10.47
N ALA A 119 -0.99 6.84 9.76
CA ALA A 119 0.04 7.84 10.02
C ALA A 119 -0.26 9.09 9.19
N ASP A 120 -0.99 10.03 9.79
CA ASP A 120 -1.50 11.19 9.07
C ASP A 120 -0.46 12.30 9.01
N GLU A 121 -0.18 12.81 7.80
CA GLU A 121 0.81 13.85 7.51
C GLU A 121 2.24 13.47 7.94
N ILE A 122 2.69 12.28 7.55
CA ILE A 122 3.99 11.71 7.98
C ILE A 122 5.19 12.64 7.71
N ASN A 123 5.08 13.50 6.71
CA ASN A 123 6.12 14.46 6.34
C ASN A 123 6.20 15.71 7.26
N ARG A 124 5.31 15.86 8.26
CA ARG A 124 5.36 17.00 9.21
C ARG A 124 6.25 16.76 10.44
N THR A 125 6.84 15.59 10.53
CA THR A 125 7.67 15.20 11.69
C THR A 125 9.13 15.00 11.27
N PRO A 126 10.11 15.26 12.17
CA PRO A 126 11.52 15.08 11.85
C PRO A 126 11.88 13.64 11.47
N PRO A 127 12.96 13.43 10.69
CA PRO A 127 13.35 12.11 10.16
C PRO A 127 13.53 11.01 11.21
N LYS A 128 13.95 11.38 12.43
CA LYS A 128 14.14 10.43 13.54
C LYS A 128 12.82 9.75 13.94
N THR A 129 11.73 10.50 13.99
CA THR A 129 10.39 9.99 14.34
C THR A 129 9.79 9.22 13.18
N GLN A 130 9.97 9.70 11.94
CA GLN A 130 9.59 8.93 10.74
C GLN A 130 10.28 7.55 10.72
N ALA A 131 11.59 7.51 11.03
CA ALA A 131 12.37 6.28 11.04
C ALA A 131 11.82 5.23 12.02
N ALA A 132 11.32 5.63 13.19
CA ALA A 132 10.73 4.70 14.16
C ALA A 132 9.49 3.97 13.62
N LEU A 133 8.59 4.69 12.93
CA LEU A 133 7.45 4.07 12.26
C LEU A 133 7.91 3.14 11.13
N LEU A 134 8.82 3.61 10.29
CA LEU A 134 9.28 2.86 9.12
C LEU A 134 10.07 1.60 9.50
N GLN A 135 10.74 1.60 10.65
CA GLN A 135 11.36 0.40 11.22
C GLN A 135 10.28 -0.60 11.64
N SER A 136 9.29 -0.16 12.41
CA SER A 136 8.16 -1.00 12.84
C SER A 136 7.41 -1.62 11.66
N MET A 137 7.27 -0.88 10.54
CA MET A 137 6.67 -1.39 9.30
C MET A 137 7.47 -2.55 8.69
N GLN A 138 8.79 -2.46 8.72
CA GLN A 138 9.66 -3.45 8.10
C GLN A 138 9.83 -4.70 8.97
N GLU A 139 10.06 -4.51 10.27
CA GLU A 139 10.40 -5.57 11.21
C GLU A 139 9.14 -6.24 11.79
N ARG A 140 8.00 -5.52 11.79
CA ARG A 140 6.73 -5.93 12.43
C ARG A 140 6.87 -6.23 13.91
N GLU A 141 7.82 -5.58 14.52
CA GLU A 141 8.11 -5.63 15.94
C GLU A 141 8.64 -4.27 16.39
N VAL A 142 8.63 -4.06 17.70
CA VAL A 142 9.16 -2.86 18.34
C VAL A 142 10.10 -3.29 19.45
N THR A 143 11.32 -2.74 19.40
CA THR A 143 12.33 -2.96 20.46
C THR A 143 12.39 -1.75 21.37
N ILE A 144 12.17 -1.94 22.67
CA ILE A 144 12.26 -0.91 23.70
C ILE A 144 13.19 -1.40 24.82
N GLY A 145 14.35 -0.74 24.94
CA GLY A 145 15.41 -1.21 25.84
C GLY A 145 15.96 -2.55 25.35
N GLN A 146 15.73 -3.63 26.09
CA GLN A 146 16.18 -4.99 25.76
C GLN A 146 15.04 -5.91 25.34
N GLU A 147 13.82 -5.44 25.34
CA GLU A 147 12.64 -6.23 25.00
C GLU A 147 12.16 -5.95 23.59
N THR A 148 11.94 -7.00 22.81
CA THR A 148 11.36 -6.94 21.47
C THR A 148 9.95 -7.52 21.51
N MET A 149 8.98 -6.73 21.08
CA MET A 149 7.56 -7.08 21.12
C MET A 149 6.99 -7.12 19.70
N PRO A 150 6.35 -8.24 19.30
CA PRO A 150 5.72 -8.35 18.00
C PRO A 150 4.49 -7.43 17.91
N LEU A 151 4.25 -6.89 16.73
CA LEU A 151 3.03 -6.17 16.41
C LEU A 151 1.89 -7.15 16.09
N PRO A 152 0.62 -6.73 16.27
CA PRO A 152 -0.53 -7.56 15.92
C PRO A 152 -0.52 -8.03 14.46
N ASP A 153 -0.95 -9.26 14.18
CA ASP A 153 -1.10 -9.77 12.80
C ASP A 153 -2.61 -9.88 12.46
N PRO A 154 -3.11 -9.30 11.36
CA PRO A 154 -2.37 -8.54 10.36
C PRO A 154 -1.98 -7.12 10.85
N PHE A 155 -0.81 -6.64 10.41
CA PHE A 155 -0.36 -5.28 10.65
C PHE A 155 -0.08 -4.58 9.34
N PHE A 156 -0.67 -3.39 9.14
CA PHE A 156 -0.29 -2.53 8.03
C PHE A 156 -0.51 -1.05 8.34
N VAL A 157 0.29 -0.23 7.67
CA VAL A 157 0.30 1.21 7.82
C VAL A 157 -0.19 1.85 6.53
N ILE A 158 -1.07 2.82 6.69
CA ILE A 158 -1.42 3.79 5.66
C ILE A 158 -0.88 5.13 6.14
N ALA A 159 0.14 5.65 5.46
CA ALA A 159 0.66 6.98 5.72
C ALA A 159 0.04 7.98 4.75
N THR A 160 -0.21 9.21 5.20
CA THR A 160 -0.68 10.28 4.31
C THR A 160 0.38 11.35 4.13
N GLN A 161 0.36 11.97 2.93
CA GLN A 161 1.11 13.20 2.66
C GLN A 161 0.18 14.22 1.99
N ASN A 162 0.39 15.48 2.36
CA ASN A 162 -0.24 16.61 1.71
C ASN A 162 0.75 17.23 0.70
N PRO A 163 0.48 17.16 -0.62
CA PRO A 163 1.42 17.63 -1.63
C PRO A 163 1.53 19.17 -1.72
N ILE A 164 0.56 19.91 -1.17
CA ILE A 164 0.56 21.38 -1.24
C ILE A 164 1.26 22.05 -0.04
N GLU A 165 1.45 21.34 1.06
CA GLU A 165 2.16 21.84 2.22
C GLU A 165 3.65 21.61 2.06
N GLN A 166 4.41 22.69 1.88
CA GLN A 166 5.87 22.66 1.76
C GLN A 166 6.57 23.23 2.99
N GLU A 167 5.97 24.23 3.66
CA GLU A 167 6.53 24.82 4.86
C GLU A 167 6.41 23.87 6.08
N GLY A 168 7.49 23.76 6.85
CA GLY A 168 7.53 22.92 8.05
C GLY A 168 7.44 21.41 7.75
N THR A 169 7.76 20.99 6.54
CA THR A 169 7.77 19.57 6.15
C THR A 169 9.16 19.01 5.99
N TYR A 170 9.29 17.71 6.27
CA TYR A 170 10.50 16.90 6.09
C TYR A 170 10.18 15.81 5.06
N PRO A 171 10.64 15.96 3.81
CA PRO A 171 10.38 14.95 2.79
C PRO A 171 10.97 13.60 3.20
N LEU A 172 10.25 12.53 2.90
CA LEU A 172 10.75 11.17 3.10
C LEU A 172 11.86 10.88 2.10
N PRO A 173 13.05 10.44 2.53
CA PRO A 173 14.10 9.97 1.63
C PRO A 173 13.61 8.80 0.76
N GLU A 174 14.15 8.66 -0.45
CA GLU A 174 13.80 7.61 -1.42
C GLU A 174 13.90 6.20 -0.83
N ALA A 175 14.95 5.93 -0.03
CA ALA A 175 15.11 4.65 0.66
C ALA A 175 14.00 4.35 1.68
N GLN A 176 13.34 5.38 2.19
CA GLN A 176 12.20 5.25 3.10
C GLN A 176 10.89 5.09 2.31
N LEU A 177 10.74 5.82 1.22
CA LEU A 177 9.61 5.68 0.30
C LEU A 177 9.53 4.26 -0.27
N ASP A 178 10.65 3.62 -0.57
CA ASP A 178 10.72 2.24 -1.09
C ASP A 178 10.09 1.19 -0.15
N ARG A 179 9.84 1.52 1.13
CA ARG A 179 9.15 0.64 2.09
C ARG A 179 7.63 0.57 1.86
N PHE A 180 7.05 1.58 1.23
CA PHE A 180 5.65 1.54 0.83
C PHE A 180 5.49 0.70 -0.44
N MET A 181 4.48 -0.16 -0.43
CA MET A 181 4.15 -0.97 -1.61
C MET A 181 3.61 -0.10 -2.74
N PHE A 182 2.66 0.76 -2.40
CA PHE A 182 1.99 1.67 -3.33
C PHE A 182 2.09 3.12 -2.86
N ASP A 183 2.34 4.03 -3.79
CA ASP A 183 2.01 5.45 -3.71
C ASP A 183 0.69 5.67 -4.45
N VAL A 184 -0.36 5.94 -3.71
CA VAL A 184 -1.72 6.09 -4.22
C VAL A 184 -2.13 7.55 -4.17
N ARG A 185 -2.51 8.10 -5.33
CA ARG A 185 -2.96 9.49 -5.46
C ARG A 185 -4.47 9.57 -5.27
N VAL A 186 -4.88 10.39 -4.30
CA VAL A 186 -6.29 10.68 -4.07
C VAL A 186 -6.61 12.00 -4.76
N GLY A 187 -7.37 11.92 -5.83
CA GLY A 187 -7.82 13.08 -6.60
C GLY A 187 -9.13 13.67 -6.09
N TYR A 188 -9.51 14.82 -6.65
CA TYR A 188 -10.84 15.38 -6.42
C TYR A 188 -11.90 14.45 -7.01
N PRO A 189 -13.10 14.38 -6.39
CA PRO A 189 -14.25 13.68 -6.96
C PRO A 189 -14.65 14.33 -8.29
N ASP A 190 -15.30 13.55 -9.14
CA ASP A 190 -15.99 14.13 -10.30
C ASP A 190 -17.28 14.84 -9.88
N VAL A 191 -17.94 15.52 -10.83
CA VAL A 191 -19.14 16.33 -10.52
C VAL A 191 -20.25 15.49 -9.90
N ASP A 192 -20.52 14.31 -10.45
CA ASP A 192 -21.58 13.41 -9.97
C ASP A 192 -21.25 12.83 -8.59
N GLU A 193 -19.98 12.55 -8.34
CA GLU A 193 -19.47 12.11 -7.04
C GLU A 193 -19.58 13.22 -6.00
N GLU A 194 -19.20 14.46 -6.37
CA GLU A 194 -19.28 15.61 -5.47
C GLU A 194 -20.74 15.93 -5.09
N GLU A 195 -21.67 15.90 -6.02
CA GLU A 195 -23.10 16.05 -5.75
C GLU A 195 -23.62 14.98 -4.77
N ARG A 196 -23.20 13.72 -4.95
CA ARG A 196 -23.54 12.63 -4.03
C ARG A 196 -22.95 12.85 -2.64
N ILE A 197 -21.69 13.29 -2.55
CA ILE A 197 -21.04 13.63 -1.27
C ILE A 197 -21.84 14.71 -0.56
N LEU A 198 -22.12 15.82 -1.21
CA LEU A 198 -22.86 16.94 -0.63
C LEU A 198 -24.25 16.51 -0.14
N SER A 199 -24.98 15.75 -0.95
CA SER A 199 -26.32 15.30 -0.63
C SER A 199 -26.37 14.27 0.51
N SER A 200 -25.35 13.41 0.66
CA SER A 200 -25.31 12.37 1.68
C SER A 200 -24.76 12.87 3.02
N THR A 201 -23.68 13.65 2.99
CA THR A 201 -22.98 14.07 4.22
C THR A 201 -23.69 15.18 4.99
N THR A 202 -24.51 15.99 4.30
CA THR A 202 -25.30 17.08 4.93
C THR A 202 -26.57 16.62 5.65
N LYS A 203 -26.98 15.36 5.49
CA LYS A 203 -28.15 14.78 6.17
C LYS A 203 -27.88 14.37 7.62
N GLY A 204 -26.61 14.39 8.07
CA GLY A 204 -26.23 13.99 9.42
C GLY A 204 -26.32 12.48 9.69
N GLU A 205 -26.59 11.68 8.67
CA GLU A 205 -26.63 10.22 8.75
C GLU A 205 -25.25 9.64 8.45
N HIS A 206 -24.73 8.82 9.37
CA HIS A 206 -23.53 8.04 9.13
C HIS A 206 -23.90 6.59 8.85
N PRO A 207 -23.57 6.04 7.67
CA PRO A 207 -23.91 4.66 7.35
C PRO A 207 -23.24 3.69 8.33
N GLU A 208 -24.02 2.76 8.88
CA GLU A 208 -23.46 1.64 9.60
C GLU A 208 -22.82 0.66 8.63
N LEU A 209 -21.51 0.40 8.83
CA LEU A 209 -20.74 -0.51 8.01
C LEU A 209 -20.76 -1.91 8.62
N ARG A 210 -21.08 -2.90 7.82
CA ARG A 210 -21.05 -4.31 8.23
C ARG A 210 -19.62 -4.85 8.14
N LYS A 211 -19.28 -5.71 9.08
CA LYS A 211 -18.04 -6.50 9.06
C LYS A 211 -18.15 -7.57 7.97
N VAL A 212 -17.16 -7.66 7.09
CA VAL A 212 -17.13 -8.62 5.97
C VAL A 212 -16.10 -9.72 6.21
N LEU A 213 -14.94 -9.36 6.76
CA LEU A 213 -13.86 -10.28 7.08
C LEU A 213 -13.43 -10.10 8.55
N SER A 214 -12.78 -11.13 9.09
CA SER A 214 -12.05 -11.03 10.37
C SER A 214 -10.55 -10.92 10.12
N GLY A 215 -9.78 -10.52 11.14
CA GLY A 215 -8.32 -10.48 11.07
C GLY A 215 -7.71 -11.84 10.69
N GLU A 216 -8.24 -12.95 11.24
CA GLU A 216 -7.81 -14.31 10.88
C GLU A 216 -8.10 -14.63 9.40
N ALA A 217 -9.26 -14.25 8.89
CA ALA A 217 -9.60 -14.43 7.48
C ALA A 217 -8.65 -13.65 6.57
N ILE A 218 -8.24 -12.44 6.96
CA ILE A 218 -7.24 -11.65 6.22
C ILE A 218 -5.92 -12.40 6.14
N VAL A 219 -5.40 -12.92 7.26
CA VAL A 219 -4.14 -13.70 7.29
C VAL A 219 -4.22 -14.93 6.38
N ASN A 220 -5.36 -15.62 6.36
CA ASN A 220 -5.57 -16.76 5.47
C ASN A 220 -5.61 -16.36 3.99
N LEU A 221 -6.25 -15.22 3.67
CA LEU A 221 -6.27 -14.67 2.31
C LEU A 221 -4.88 -14.19 1.86
N GLN A 222 -4.05 -13.64 2.76
CA GLN A 222 -2.66 -13.29 2.45
C GLN A 222 -1.85 -14.52 2.03
N LYS A 223 -2.04 -15.67 2.70
CA LYS A 223 -1.42 -16.94 2.30
C LYS A 223 -1.93 -17.40 0.93
N LEU A 224 -3.24 -17.29 0.67
CA LEU A 224 -3.84 -17.62 -0.62
C LEU A 224 -3.25 -16.75 -1.74
N VAL A 225 -3.19 -15.43 -1.57
CA VAL A 225 -2.61 -14.49 -2.54
C VAL A 225 -1.15 -14.85 -2.84
N THR A 226 -0.36 -15.12 -1.81
CA THR A 226 1.05 -15.52 -2.00
C THR A 226 1.17 -16.79 -2.83
N SER A 227 0.22 -17.74 -2.70
CA SER A 227 0.23 -19.02 -3.42
C SER A 227 -0.25 -18.92 -4.88
N VAL A 228 -0.83 -17.79 -5.31
CA VAL A 228 -1.25 -17.60 -6.72
C VAL A 228 -0.04 -17.75 -7.65
N PRO A 229 -0.08 -18.68 -8.63
CA PRO A 229 1.02 -18.88 -9.54
C PRO A 229 1.21 -17.69 -10.49
N ILE A 230 2.46 -17.47 -10.85
CA ILE A 230 2.87 -16.52 -11.88
C ILE A 230 3.76 -17.24 -12.88
N SER A 231 3.57 -17.00 -14.16
CA SER A 231 4.38 -17.62 -15.21
C SER A 231 5.78 -16.98 -15.29
N ASP A 232 6.77 -17.76 -15.72
CA ASP A 232 8.11 -17.24 -16.02
C ASP A 232 8.08 -16.11 -17.06
N TYR A 233 7.11 -16.15 -17.96
CA TYR A 233 6.84 -15.10 -18.93
C TYR A 233 6.51 -13.77 -18.24
N ALA A 234 5.60 -13.76 -17.27
CA ALA A 234 5.24 -12.57 -16.53
C ALA A 234 6.38 -12.08 -15.62
N VAL A 235 7.14 -13.01 -15.00
CA VAL A 235 8.35 -12.66 -14.22
C VAL A 235 9.40 -11.97 -15.11
N LYS A 236 9.63 -12.48 -16.32
CA LYS A 236 10.54 -11.87 -17.30
C LYS A 236 10.05 -10.49 -17.73
N TYR A 237 8.74 -10.30 -17.92
CA TYR A 237 8.17 -9.00 -18.24
C TYR A 237 8.42 -7.99 -17.10
N VAL A 238 8.14 -8.36 -15.85
CA VAL A 238 8.41 -7.52 -14.68
C VAL A 238 9.88 -7.14 -14.59
N ALA A 239 10.79 -8.10 -14.77
CA ALA A 239 12.22 -7.83 -14.74
C ALA A 239 12.65 -6.84 -15.85
N ARG A 240 12.11 -6.98 -17.07
CA ARG A 240 12.34 -6.04 -18.18
C ARG A 240 11.81 -4.65 -17.82
N LEU A 241 10.57 -4.56 -17.31
CA LEU A 241 9.93 -3.30 -16.94
C LEU A 241 10.75 -2.54 -15.88
N VAL A 242 11.15 -3.21 -14.81
CA VAL A 242 11.94 -2.61 -13.73
C VAL A 242 13.32 -2.17 -14.23
N ARG A 243 14.02 -3.01 -14.99
CA ARG A 243 15.33 -2.64 -15.54
C ARG A 243 15.27 -1.46 -16.49
N ALA A 244 14.23 -1.42 -17.32
CA ALA A 244 14.03 -0.34 -18.29
C ALA A 244 13.76 1.03 -17.65
N THR A 245 13.48 1.11 -16.34
CA THR A 245 13.43 2.38 -15.59
C THR A 245 14.80 2.98 -15.30
N ARG A 246 15.89 2.20 -15.46
CA ARG A 246 17.25 2.60 -15.04
C ARG A 246 18.00 3.24 -16.20
N PRO A 247 18.41 4.51 -16.10
CA PRO A 247 19.10 5.19 -17.20
C PRO A 247 20.46 4.55 -17.57
N ALA A 248 21.12 3.92 -16.61
CA ALA A 248 22.41 3.24 -16.83
C ALA A 248 22.31 1.84 -17.49
N ASP A 249 21.08 1.30 -17.70
CA ASP A 249 20.93 0.01 -18.39
C ASP A 249 20.95 0.23 -19.92
N ASP A 250 21.80 -0.51 -20.63
CA ASP A 250 21.97 -0.36 -22.09
C ASP A 250 20.65 -0.56 -22.86
N LYS A 251 19.75 -1.39 -22.33
CA LYS A 251 18.46 -1.72 -22.94
C LYS A 251 17.34 -0.75 -22.59
N SER A 252 17.62 0.26 -21.76
CA SER A 252 16.63 1.27 -21.43
C SER A 252 16.30 2.15 -22.63
N PRO A 253 15.02 2.52 -22.83
CA PRO A 253 14.61 3.45 -23.87
C PRO A 253 15.35 4.79 -23.75
N GLN A 254 15.57 5.47 -24.89
CA GLN A 254 16.31 6.72 -24.91
C GLN A 254 15.69 7.79 -24.00
N PHE A 255 14.36 7.92 -23.99
CA PHE A 255 13.69 8.89 -23.13
C PHE A 255 13.94 8.64 -21.61
N VAL A 256 14.18 7.38 -21.20
CA VAL A 256 14.55 7.08 -19.81
C VAL A 256 15.97 7.57 -19.52
N LYS A 257 16.91 7.37 -20.45
CA LYS A 257 18.27 7.87 -20.33
C LYS A 257 18.34 9.38 -20.26
N ASP A 258 17.42 10.06 -20.98
CA ASP A 258 17.39 11.52 -21.08
C ASP A 258 16.66 12.19 -19.90
N LEU A 259 15.62 11.53 -19.33
CA LEU A 259 14.66 12.16 -18.42
C LEU A 259 14.66 11.60 -16.99
N VAL A 260 15.37 10.50 -16.72
CA VAL A 260 15.41 9.83 -15.41
C VAL A 260 16.80 9.94 -14.81
N ASP A 261 16.88 10.39 -13.57
CA ASP A 261 18.11 10.36 -12.76
C ASP A 261 18.31 8.99 -12.11
N TRP A 262 17.24 8.45 -11.54
CA TRP A 262 17.30 7.22 -10.77
C TRP A 262 16.10 6.31 -11.06
N GLY A 263 16.37 5.03 -11.35
CA GLY A 263 15.36 4.01 -11.64
C GLY A 263 15.11 3.04 -10.49
N ALA A 264 14.04 2.27 -10.62
CA ALA A 264 13.54 1.37 -9.59
C ALA A 264 14.49 0.20 -9.27
N GLY A 265 14.53 -0.19 -7.99
CA GLY A 265 15.27 -1.33 -7.46
C GLY A 265 14.50 -2.66 -7.58
N PRO A 266 15.10 -3.80 -7.14
CA PRO A 266 14.46 -5.12 -7.18
C PRO A 266 13.17 -5.22 -6.37
N ARG A 267 13.03 -4.44 -5.28
CA ARG A 267 11.80 -4.39 -4.45
C ARG A 267 10.59 -3.95 -5.26
N ALA A 268 10.77 -3.07 -6.25
CA ALA A 268 9.72 -2.71 -7.18
C ALA A 268 9.18 -3.95 -7.94
N GLY A 269 10.07 -4.81 -8.43
CA GLY A 269 9.68 -6.05 -9.10
C GLY A 269 8.91 -7.00 -8.18
N GLN A 270 9.34 -7.13 -6.93
CA GLN A 270 8.62 -7.93 -5.92
C GLN A 270 7.21 -7.37 -5.69
N ASN A 271 7.08 -6.05 -5.54
CA ASN A 271 5.78 -5.40 -5.32
C ASN A 271 4.88 -5.45 -6.56
N LEU A 272 5.42 -5.40 -7.77
CA LEU A 272 4.66 -5.63 -9.01
C LEU A 272 4.08 -7.05 -9.06
N ILE A 273 4.87 -8.05 -8.71
CA ILE A 273 4.43 -9.45 -8.67
C ILE A 273 3.37 -9.65 -7.58
N LEU A 274 3.62 -9.17 -6.37
CA LEU A 274 2.67 -9.30 -5.26
C LEU A 274 1.37 -8.55 -5.55
N GLY A 275 1.45 -7.33 -6.06
CA GLY A 275 0.28 -6.55 -6.48
C GLY A 275 -0.51 -7.26 -7.58
N GLY A 276 0.17 -7.79 -8.60
CA GLY A 276 -0.46 -8.58 -9.66
C GLY A 276 -1.16 -9.85 -9.12
N LYS A 277 -0.53 -10.55 -8.16
CA LYS A 277 -1.15 -11.70 -7.48
C LYS A 277 -2.41 -11.31 -6.70
N ALA A 278 -2.38 -10.16 -6.00
CA ALA A 278 -3.54 -9.65 -5.28
C ALA A 278 -4.68 -9.32 -6.25
N MET A 279 -4.39 -8.60 -7.34
CA MET A 279 -5.39 -8.27 -8.36
C MET A 279 -6.03 -9.52 -8.96
N ALA A 280 -5.22 -10.51 -9.36
CA ALA A 280 -5.71 -11.77 -9.89
C ALA A 280 -6.60 -12.52 -8.89
N ALA A 281 -6.16 -12.64 -7.62
CA ALA A 281 -6.89 -13.34 -6.57
C ALA A 281 -8.22 -12.62 -6.22
N MET A 282 -8.19 -11.31 -6.12
CA MET A 282 -9.37 -10.48 -5.85
C MET A 282 -10.42 -10.57 -6.97
N ASP A 283 -9.97 -10.83 -8.21
CA ASP A 283 -10.85 -11.09 -9.36
C ASP A 283 -11.26 -12.58 -9.48
N GLY A 284 -10.88 -13.44 -8.54
CA GLY A 284 -11.18 -14.87 -8.56
C GLY A 284 -10.36 -15.65 -9.59
N ARG A 285 -9.26 -15.09 -10.12
CA ARG A 285 -8.43 -15.73 -11.14
C ARG A 285 -7.28 -16.52 -10.53
N PHE A 286 -6.99 -17.64 -11.17
CA PHE A 286 -6.02 -18.63 -10.69
C PHE A 286 -4.56 -18.28 -11.03
N SER A 287 -4.31 -17.30 -11.90
CA SER A 287 -2.97 -16.91 -12.32
C SER A 287 -2.89 -15.42 -12.64
N VAL A 288 -1.69 -14.88 -12.49
CA VAL A 288 -1.38 -13.48 -12.80
C VAL A 288 -1.29 -13.27 -14.32
N SER A 289 -1.97 -12.24 -14.81
CA SER A 289 -1.84 -11.74 -16.18
C SER A 289 -0.88 -10.54 -16.25
N LEU A 290 -0.43 -10.17 -17.45
CA LEU A 290 0.35 -8.94 -17.63
C LEU A 290 -0.48 -7.70 -17.31
N ASP A 291 -1.80 -7.75 -17.54
CA ASP A 291 -2.68 -6.61 -17.22
C ASP A 291 -2.79 -6.36 -15.73
N ASP A 292 -2.68 -7.40 -14.88
CA ASP A 292 -2.61 -7.22 -13.43
C ASP A 292 -1.34 -6.48 -13.02
N ILE A 293 -0.22 -6.81 -13.68
CA ILE A 293 1.05 -6.11 -13.47
C ILE A 293 0.96 -4.66 -13.93
N ARG A 294 0.36 -4.41 -15.11
CA ARG A 294 0.18 -3.06 -15.66
C ARG A 294 -0.70 -2.18 -14.78
N LYS A 295 -1.78 -2.73 -14.22
CA LYS A 295 -2.68 -2.01 -13.29
C LYS A 295 -1.94 -1.45 -12.07
N VAL A 296 -1.01 -2.22 -11.51
CA VAL A 296 -0.28 -1.80 -10.31
C VAL A 296 1.04 -1.10 -10.62
N ALA A 297 1.44 -1.01 -11.90
CA ALA A 297 2.77 -0.51 -12.26
C ALA A 297 2.98 0.97 -11.87
N VAL A 298 2.01 1.84 -12.13
CA VAL A 298 2.13 3.26 -11.78
C VAL A 298 2.24 3.45 -10.27
N PRO A 299 1.31 2.94 -9.43
CA PRO A 299 1.41 3.12 -7.98
C PRO A 299 2.62 2.42 -7.33
N VAL A 300 3.18 1.38 -7.95
CA VAL A 300 4.42 0.73 -7.47
C VAL A 300 5.67 1.54 -7.84
N LEU A 301 5.72 2.09 -9.04
CA LEU A 301 6.95 2.67 -9.60
C LEU A 301 7.11 4.16 -9.33
N ARG A 302 6.01 4.92 -9.16
CA ARG A 302 6.03 6.39 -9.14
C ARG A 302 6.94 6.99 -8.06
N HIS A 303 7.02 6.38 -6.89
CA HIS A 303 7.87 6.81 -5.77
C HIS A 303 9.25 6.13 -5.75
N ARG A 304 9.59 5.41 -6.82
CA ARG A 304 10.86 4.66 -6.99
C ARG A 304 11.67 5.12 -8.19
N ILE A 305 11.14 6.12 -8.90
CA ILE A 305 11.78 6.72 -10.08
C ILE A 305 11.91 8.21 -9.82
N SER A 306 13.12 8.73 -9.93
CA SER A 306 13.41 10.16 -9.83
C SER A 306 13.66 10.73 -11.22
N THR A 307 12.95 11.81 -11.56
CA THR A 307 13.09 12.53 -12.82
C THR A 307 14.12 13.65 -12.69
N ASN A 308 14.87 13.90 -13.75
CA ASN A 308 15.85 14.97 -13.78
C ASN A 308 15.23 16.35 -14.12
N PHE A 309 16.07 17.40 -14.11
CA PHE A 309 15.65 18.76 -14.39
C PHE A 309 15.06 18.92 -15.81
N GLN A 310 15.58 18.17 -16.80
CA GLN A 310 15.07 18.22 -18.16
C GLN A 310 13.62 17.73 -18.23
N ALA A 311 13.30 16.63 -17.55
CA ALA A 311 11.93 16.13 -17.46
C ALA A 311 10.98 17.18 -16.87
N GLN A 312 11.42 17.88 -15.81
CA GLN A 312 10.64 18.94 -15.19
C GLN A 312 10.41 20.12 -16.15
N ALA A 313 11.46 20.53 -16.87
CA ALA A 313 11.38 21.60 -17.88
C ALA A 313 10.44 21.25 -19.04
N GLU A 314 10.37 19.97 -19.42
CA GLU A 314 9.47 19.46 -20.46
C GLU A 314 8.05 19.15 -19.93
N GLY A 315 7.75 19.41 -18.66
CA GLY A 315 6.46 19.10 -18.03
C GLY A 315 6.17 17.59 -17.92
N GLN A 316 7.21 16.74 -18.02
CA GLN A 316 7.06 15.31 -17.86
C GLN A 316 6.98 14.92 -16.37
N THR A 317 6.02 14.10 -16.06
CA THR A 317 5.86 13.54 -14.70
C THR A 317 6.34 12.09 -14.66
N THR A 318 6.69 11.62 -13.46
CA THR A 318 7.01 10.19 -13.26
C THR A 318 5.90 9.29 -13.80
N ASP A 319 4.64 9.64 -13.57
CA ASP A 319 3.48 8.90 -14.07
C ASP A 319 3.43 8.84 -15.60
N SER A 320 3.69 9.96 -16.28
CA SER A 320 3.70 10.01 -17.76
C SER A 320 4.80 9.12 -18.33
N LEU A 321 5.99 9.15 -17.71
CA LEU A 321 7.12 8.30 -18.12
C LEU A 321 6.84 6.82 -17.89
N ILE A 322 6.24 6.45 -16.74
CA ILE A 322 5.87 5.05 -16.46
C ILE A 322 4.82 4.56 -17.46
N ARG A 323 3.78 5.34 -17.75
CA ARG A 323 2.75 4.97 -18.74
C ARG A 323 3.37 4.78 -20.14
N ARG A 324 4.25 5.68 -20.56
CA ARG A 324 5.01 5.55 -21.80
C ARG A 324 5.87 4.29 -21.81
N LEU A 325 6.56 4.00 -20.72
CA LEU A 325 7.39 2.81 -20.56
C LEU A 325 6.57 1.52 -20.71
N ILE A 326 5.39 1.44 -20.06
CA ILE A 326 4.47 0.30 -20.18
C ILE A 326 4.03 0.09 -21.63
N ALA A 327 3.78 1.16 -22.37
CA ALA A 327 3.34 1.10 -23.76
C ALA A 327 4.47 0.67 -24.72
N GLU A 328 5.72 1.06 -24.47
CA GLU A 328 6.87 0.80 -25.34
C GLU A 328 7.57 -0.56 -25.03
N ILE A 329 7.46 -1.08 -23.80
CA ILE A 329 8.12 -2.34 -23.45
C ILE A 329 7.49 -3.52 -24.17
N ARG A 330 8.34 -4.18 -24.96
CA ARG A 330 7.93 -5.43 -25.62
C ARG A 330 7.75 -6.55 -24.62
N GLU A 331 6.65 -7.27 -24.80
CA GLU A 331 6.43 -8.50 -24.07
C GLU A 331 7.56 -9.51 -24.37
N PRO A 332 7.90 -10.42 -23.45
CA PRO A 332 8.83 -11.48 -23.73
C PRO A 332 8.34 -12.38 -24.87
N ASP A 333 9.26 -13.02 -25.62
CA ASP A 333 8.86 -13.99 -26.62
C ASP A 333 8.16 -15.16 -25.95
N VAL A 334 7.00 -15.54 -26.47
CA VAL A 334 6.29 -16.75 -26.02
C VAL A 334 7.15 -17.95 -26.40
N PRO A 335 7.51 -18.85 -25.46
CA PRO A 335 8.23 -20.05 -25.83
C PRO A 335 7.41 -20.80 -26.87
N LYS A 336 7.97 -20.96 -28.09
CA LYS A 336 7.37 -21.89 -29.06
C LYS A 336 7.42 -23.27 -28.41
N TYR A 337 6.26 -23.81 -28.07
CA TYR A 337 6.16 -25.23 -27.73
C TYR A 337 6.61 -25.99 -28.95
N ASP A 338 7.82 -26.48 -28.92
CA ASP A 338 8.30 -27.45 -29.90
C ASP A 338 7.43 -28.68 -29.70
N LYS A 339 6.59 -28.95 -30.69
CA LYS A 339 5.83 -30.20 -30.75
C LYS A 339 6.87 -31.32 -30.98
N ARG A 340 7.54 -31.74 -29.90
CA ARG A 340 8.26 -33.01 -29.93
C ARG A 340 7.22 -34.08 -29.68
N THR A 341 6.92 -34.72 -30.78
CA THR A 341 6.32 -36.03 -31.03
C THR A 341 6.25 -36.96 -29.82
#